data_cb623af805e93e9b8074d769627a5e1b
#
_entry.id   cb623af805e93e9b8074d769627a5e1b
#
_cell.length_a   1.000
_cell.length_b   1.000
_cell.length_c   1.000
_cell.angle_alpha   90.00
_cell.angle_beta   90.00
_cell.angle_gamma   90.00
#
_symmetry.space_group_name_H-M   'P 1'
#
loop_
_entity.id
_entity.type
_entity.pdbx_description
1 polymer ?
#
loop_
_entity_poly.entity_id
_entity_poly.type
_entity_poly.pdbx_seq_one_letter_code
_entity_poly.pdbx_strand_id
1 'polypeptide(L)'
;GELPRVGGEVRTKDILLSRTLADKLLLGVGDKVEMLFVEPGEMPRRDRFKVAGVYESGMEEMDGVVVVTDIRNVQRLSEWGPDEISGYEILTRSLAGADTFARTLGRTLLYDDAEDSENLAVTSVRERYANIFDWLKAHDVNAAVVIVIMLVVAFFNMTSALLILV
;
A
#
# COMPACT_ATOMS: atom_id res chain seq x y z
N GLY A 1 21.97 4.21 -0.96
CA GLY A 1 21.38 5.07 0.06
C GLY A 1 21.32 4.35 1.41
N GLU A 2 21.18 5.10 2.45
CA GLU A 2 21.02 4.59 3.81
C GLU A 2 19.54 4.73 4.22
N LEU A 3 19.06 3.80 5.04
CA LEU A 3 17.74 3.95 5.66
C LEU A 3 17.78 5.13 6.66
N PRO A 4 16.70 5.93 6.77
CA PRO A 4 16.60 6.94 7.81
C PRO A 4 16.79 6.29 9.18
N ARG A 5 17.54 6.94 10.04
CA ARG A 5 17.75 6.45 11.41
C ARG A 5 16.44 6.58 12.18
N VAL A 6 15.84 5.45 12.52
CA VAL A 6 14.60 5.38 13.30
C VAL A 6 14.94 5.20 14.78
N GLY A 7 14.23 5.90 15.68
CA GLY A 7 14.35 5.72 17.13
C GLY A 7 15.51 6.47 17.82
N GLY A 8 16.19 7.36 17.12
CA GLY A 8 17.17 8.25 17.77
C GLY A 8 16.50 9.36 18.59
N GLU A 9 17.19 9.91 19.61
CA GLU A 9 16.72 11.03 20.42
C GLU A 9 16.49 12.30 19.58
N VAL A 10 17.24 12.45 18.48
CA VAL A 10 17.18 13.61 17.61
C VAL A 10 16.39 13.28 16.34
N ARG A 11 15.39 14.12 16.06
CA ARG A 11 14.62 14.07 14.80
C ARG A 11 15.54 14.29 13.61
N THR A 12 15.46 13.43 12.60
CA THR A 12 16.22 13.60 11.36
C THR A 12 15.34 14.25 10.27
N LYS A 13 15.96 15.03 9.41
CA LYS A 13 15.31 15.58 8.20
C LYS A 13 15.64 14.73 6.96
N ASP A 14 15.87 13.46 7.18
CA ASP A 14 16.13 12.50 6.12
C ASP A 14 14.82 12.01 5.51
N ILE A 15 14.84 11.85 4.18
CA ILE A 15 13.70 11.36 3.42
C ILE A 15 14.15 10.25 2.46
N LEU A 16 13.31 9.22 2.31
CA LEU A 16 13.44 8.26 1.21
C LEU A 16 12.43 8.63 0.12
N LEU A 17 12.92 8.74 -1.08
CA LEU A 17 12.10 8.91 -2.28
C LEU A 17 12.01 7.59 -3.03
N SER A 18 10.91 7.35 -3.70
CA SER A 18 10.88 6.29 -4.71
C SER A 18 11.76 6.67 -5.90
N ARG A 19 12.20 5.67 -6.66
CA ARG A 19 12.94 5.91 -7.89
C ARG A 19 12.14 6.77 -8.87
N THR A 20 10.86 6.46 -9.02
CA THR A 20 9.95 7.21 -9.89
C THR A 20 9.87 8.70 -9.53
N LEU A 21 9.79 9.03 -8.24
CA LEU A 21 9.79 10.43 -7.78
C LEU A 21 11.16 11.08 -7.91
N ALA A 22 12.23 10.37 -7.56
CA ALA A 22 13.60 10.87 -7.68
C ALA A 22 13.93 11.25 -9.13
N ASP A 23 13.58 10.39 -10.09
CA ASP A 23 13.81 10.63 -11.52
C ASP A 23 12.94 11.78 -12.05
N LYS A 24 11.66 11.86 -11.65
CA LYS A 24 10.77 12.97 -12.03
C LYS A 24 11.25 14.33 -11.51
N LEU A 25 11.83 14.35 -10.31
CA LEU A 25 12.31 15.56 -9.65
C LEU A 25 13.79 15.84 -9.97
N LEU A 26 14.46 14.94 -10.68
CA LEU A 26 15.89 14.99 -10.98
C LEU A 26 16.75 15.08 -9.71
N LEU A 27 16.37 14.32 -8.68
CA LEU A 27 17.05 14.31 -7.38
C LEU A 27 17.80 13.00 -7.17
N GLY A 28 18.98 13.11 -6.58
CA GLY A 28 19.81 11.99 -6.17
C GLY A 28 19.98 11.89 -4.65
N VAL A 29 20.61 10.81 -4.19
CA VAL A 29 20.98 10.66 -2.78
C VAL A 29 21.94 11.77 -2.36
N GLY A 30 21.63 12.47 -1.28
CA GLY A 30 22.39 13.61 -0.76
C GLY A 30 21.81 14.97 -1.13
N ASP A 31 20.93 15.03 -2.13
CA ASP A 31 20.28 16.26 -2.54
C ASP A 31 19.26 16.76 -1.51
N LYS A 32 18.92 18.03 -1.61
CA LYS A 32 17.90 18.65 -0.76
C LYS A 32 16.63 18.85 -1.56
N VAL A 33 15.48 18.47 -0.94
CA VAL A 33 14.15 18.69 -1.49
C VAL A 33 13.37 19.59 -0.57
N GLU A 34 12.65 20.54 -1.11
CA GLU A 34 11.69 21.38 -0.39
C GLU A 34 10.29 20.81 -0.60
N MET A 35 9.62 20.49 0.49
CA MET A 35 8.26 19.97 0.47
C MET A 35 7.29 21.04 0.96
N LEU A 36 6.17 21.16 0.26
CA LEU A 36 5.08 22.05 0.60
C LEU A 36 3.94 21.21 1.20
N PHE A 37 3.58 21.48 2.44
CA PHE A 37 2.47 20.87 3.14
C PHE A 37 1.27 21.79 3.06
N VAL A 38 0.17 21.30 2.52
CA VAL A 38 -1.06 22.06 2.34
C VAL A 38 -2.18 21.32 3.03
N GLU A 39 -2.72 21.91 4.10
CA GLU A 39 -3.92 21.43 4.79
C GLU A 39 -5.10 22.35 4.47
N PRO A 40 -6.32 21.81 4.30
CA PRO A 40 -7.50 22.61 4.02
C PRO A 40 -7.75 23.63 5.13
N GLY A 41 -7.76 24.93 4.78
CA GLY A 41 -8.01 26.02 5.73
C GLY A 41 -6.78 26.57 6.43
N GLU A 42 -5.60 26.03 6.20
CA GLU A 42 -4.34 26.49 6.78
C GLU A 42 -3.39 27.12 5.77
N MET A 43 -2.43 27.92 6.27
CA MET A 43 -1.36 28.43 5.40
C MET A 43 -0.38 27.33 5.03
N PRO A 44 0.03 27.25 3.74
CA PRO A 44 0.99 26.27 3.30
C PRO A 44 2.30 26.36 4.09
N ARG A 45 2.76 25.24 4.64
CA ARG A 45 4.00 25.15 5.40
C ARG A 45 5.09 24.52 4.52
N ARG A 46 6.30 25.04 4.60
CA ARG A 46 7.44 24.55 3.84
C ARG A 46 8.48 23.97 4.77
N ASP A 47 9.03 22.83 4.40
CA ASP A 47 10.19 22.28 5.09
C ASP A 47 11.17 21.66 4.09
N ARG A 48 12.46 21.62 4.45
CA ARG A 48 13.53 21.08 3.63
C ARG A 48 14.02 19.78 4.21
N PHE A 49 14.12 18.78 3.34
CA PHE A 49 14.59 17.44 3.65
C PHE A 49 15.82 17.11 2.83
N LYS A 50 16.62 16.14 3.32
CA LYS A 50 17.75 15.58 2.60
C LYS A 50 17.39 14.19 2.11
N VAL A 51 17.61 13.90 0.85
CA VAL A 51 17.42 12.57 0.27
C VAL A 51 18.49 11.63 0.82
N ALA A 52 18.12 10.75 1.73
CA ALA A 52 19.01 9.77 2.35
C ALA A 52 19.13 8.49 1.50
N GLY A 53 18.08 8.16 0.76
CA GLY A 53 18.06 6.99 -0.10
C GLY A 53 16.93 7.03 -1.11
N VAL A 54 17.02 6.11 -2.07
CA VAL A 54 16.01 5.89 -3.09
C VAL A 54 15.56 4.43 -2.97
N TYR A 55 14.25 4.19 -2.96
CA TYR A 55 13.64 2.87 -2.89
C TYR A 55 12.80 2.57 -4.14
N GLU A 56 12.45 1.32 -4.32
CA GLU A 56 11.55 0.84 -5.38
C GLU A 56 10.64 -0.23 -4.77
N SER A 57 9.33 0.01 -4.78
CA SER A 57 8.36 -0.92 -4.19
C SER A 57 7.88 -1.98 -5.16
N GLY A 58 8.05 -1.74 -6.45
CA GLY A 58 7.48 -2.54 -7.53
C GLY A 58 5.98 -2.28 -7.78
N MET A 59 5.39 -1.30 -7.07
CA MET A 59 4.02 -0.85 -7.28
C MET A 59 4.02 0.59 -7.77
N GLU A 60 3.72 0.80 -9.05
CA GLU A 60 3.81 2.10 -9.70
C GLU A 60 2.93 3.17 -9.02
N GLU A 61 1.75 2.75 -8.53
CA GLU A 61 0.82 3.64 -7.81
C GLU A 61 1.43 4.16 -6.49
N MET A 62 2.17 3.34 -5.77
CA MET A 62 2.86 3.75 -4.54
C MET A 62 4.12 4.55 -4.86
N ASP A 63 4.89 4.12 -5.85
CA ASP A 63 6.14 4.76 -6.23
C ASP A 63 5.94 6.18 -6.77
N GLY A 64 4.71 6.51 -7.19
CA GLY A 64 4.36 7.86 -7.66
C GLY A 64 4.03 8.87 -6.57
N VAL A 65 3.68 8.43 -5.35
CA VAL A 65 3.08 9.32 -4.33
C VAL A 65 3.63 9.15 -2.91
N VAL A 66 4.28 8.01 -2.59
CA VAL A 66 4.72 7.74 -1.23
C VAL A 66 6.16 8.19 -1.01
N VAL A 67 6.39 8.88 0.09
CA VAL A 67 7.70 9.23 0.62
C VAL A 67 7.78 8.79 2.07
N VAL A 68 8.98 8.38 2.51
CA VAL A 68 9.20 7.89 3.87
C VAL A 68 10.13 8.84 4.61
N THR A 69 9.70 9.29 5.78
CA THR A 69 10.49 10.19 6.64
C THR A 69 10.24 9.87 8.12
N ASP A 70 10.93 10.55 9.01
CA ASP A 70 10.68 10.47 10.45
C ASP A 70 9.28 11.04 10.78
N ILE A 71 8.45 10.27 11.47
CA ILE A 71 7.07 10.63 11.84
C ILE A 71 7.00 11.98 12.56
N ARG A 72 8.01 12.30 13.38
CA ARG A 72 8.10 13.58 14.08
C ARG A 72 8.15 14.81 13.16
N ASN A 73 8.54 14.63 11.90
CA ASN A 73 8.45 15.70 10.90
C ASN A 73 6.99 15.97 10.52
N VAL A 74 6.21 14.91 10.31
CA VAL A 74 4.79 15.01 9.98
C VAL A 74 4.02 15.59 11.18
N GLN A 75 4.21 15.02 12.38
CA GLN A 75 3.58 15.51 13.61
C GLN A 75 3.81 17.01 13.82
N ARG A 76 5.05 17.48 13.65
CA ARG A 76 5.36 18.92 13.77
C ARG A 76 4.71 19.77 12.67
N LEU A 77 4.61 19.26 11.45
CA LEU A 77 4.05 20.00 10.32
C LEU A 77 2.53 20.06 10.37
N SER A 78 1.89 19.01 10.90
CA SER A 78 0.45 18.96 11.13
C SER A 78 0.02 19.44 12.52
N GLU A 79 0.95 19.99 13.31
CA GLU A 79 0.70 20.43 14.70
C GLU A 79 0.13 19.34 15.61
N TRP A 80 0.47 18.10 15.33
CA TRP A 80 0.06 16.95 16.12
C TRP A 80 0.90 16.80 17.38
N GLY A 81 0.31 16.25 18.41
CA GLY A 81 0.99 15.82 19.62
C GLY A 81 1.93 14.63 19.35
N PRO A 82 2.82 14.29 20.29
CA PRO A 82 3.80 13.23 20.13
C PRO A 82 3.17 11.83 19.98
N ASP A 83 1.95 11.65 20.48
CA ASP A 83 1.21 10.40 20.45
C ASP A 83 0.14 10.37 19.33
N GLU A 84 -0.03 11.48 18.61
CA GLU A 84 -0.98 11.56 17.51
C GLU A 84 -0.40 11.01 16.22
N ILE A 85 -1.18 10.15 15.54
CA ILE A 85 -0.84 9.51 14.28
C ILE A 85 -2.08 9.41 13.39
N SER A 86 -1.89 9.28 12.08
CA SER A 86 -3.00 9.12 11.13
C SER A 86 -3.58 7.70 11.09
N GLY A 87 -2.87 6.71 11.61
CA GLY A 87 -3.33 5.33 11.64
C GLY A 87 -2.24 4.31 11.89
N TYR A 88 -2.66 3.09 12.11
CA TYR A 88 -1.80 1.93 12.32
C TYR A 88 -1.86 0.99 11.13
N GLU A 89 -0.71 0.47 10.72
CA GLU A 89 -0.63 -0.64 9.79
C GLU A 89 -0.40 -1.93 10.56
N ILE A 90 -1.29 -2.90 10.41
CA ILE A 90 -1.23 -4.18 11.11
C ILE A 90 -0.91 -5.29 10.12
N LEU A 91 0.25 -5.92 10.30
CA LEU A 91 0.67 -7.05 9.49
C LEU A 91 0.08 -8.35 10.02
N THR A 92 -0.68 -9.04 9.19
CA THR A 92 -1.24 -10.36 9.50
C THR A 92 -0.34 -11.47 8.97
N ARG A 93 -0.39 -12.67 9.60
CA ARG A 93 0.43 -13.81 9.17
C ARG A 93 0.05 -14.38 7.80
N SER A 94 -1.19 -14.16 7.36
CA SER A 94 -1.67 -14.62 6.07
C SER A 94 -2.70 -13.67 5.48
N LEU A 95 -2.68 -13.53 4.17
CA LEU A 95 -3.67 -12.73 3.43
C LEU A 95 -5.09 -13.28 3.58
N ALA A 96 -5.25 -14.62 3.67
CA ALA A 96 -6.55 -15.24 3.82
C ALA A 96 -7.25 -14.88 5.15
N GLY A 97 -6.48 -14.62 6.21
CA GLY A 97 -7.00 -14.21 7.52
C GLY A 97 -7.23 -12.71 7.67
N ALA A 98 -6.70 -11.89 6.78
CA ALA A 98 -6.72 -10.43 6.92
C ALA A 98 -8.14 -9.85 6.98
N ASP A 99 -9.05 -10.31 6.14
CA ASP A 99 -10.44 -9.81 6.11
C ASP A 99 -11.22 -10.21 7.37
N THR A 100 -10.99 -11.42 7.87
CA THR A 100 -11.64 -11.89 9.11
C THR A 100 -11.11 -11.12 10.31
N PHE A 101 -9.80 -10.89 10.34
CA PHE A 101 -9.15 -10.09 11.38
C PHE A 101 -9.65 -8.64 11.36
N ALA A 102 -9.69 -8.00 10.19
CA ALA A 102 -10.17 -6.62 10.03
C ALA A 102 -11.62 -6.47 10.52
N ARG A 103 -12.50 -7.39 10.14
CA ARG A 103 -13.91 -7.40 10.62
C ARG A 103 -14.02 -7.59 12.12
N THR A 104 -13.21 -8.48 12.69
CA THR A 104 -13.22 -8.73 14.14
C THR A 104 -12.71 -7.50 14.88
N LEU A 105 -11.59 -6.92 14.44
CA LEU A 105 -11.03 -5.71 15.02
C LEU A 105 -12.02 -4.53 14.93
N GLY A 106 -12.63 -4.31 13.76
CA GLY A 106 -13.63 -3.25 13.59
C GLY A 106 -14.81 -3.41 14.51
N ARG A 107 -15.29 -4.65 14.73
CA ARG A 107 -16.34 -4.90 15.74
C ARG A 107 -15.87 -4.61 17.15
N THR A 108 -14.67 -5.03 17.52
CA THR A 108 -14.13 -4.79 18.86
C THR A 108 -14.02 -3.28 19.13
N LEU A 109 -13.53 -2.51 18.17
CA LEU A 109 -13.42 -1.05 18.30
C LEU A 109 -14.78 -0.34 18.39
N LEU A 110 -15.82 -0.85 17.70
CA LEU A 110 -17.18 -0.31 17.78
C LEU A 110 -17.84 -0.52 19.16
N TYR A 111 -17.38 -1.50 19.92
CA TYR A 111 -17.89 -1.80 21.27
C TYR A 111 -16.94 -1.34 22.37
N ASP A 112 -15.83 -0.69 22.01
CA ASP A 112 -14.89 -0.14 22.98
C ASP A 112 -15.35 1.28 23.36
N ASP A 113 -15.55 1.52 24.65
CA ASP A 113 -15.94 2.82 25.20
C ASP A 113 -14.79 3.85 25.23
N ALA A 114 -13.70 3.59 24.54
CA ALA A 114 -12.60 4.54 24.43
C ALA A 114 -13.02 5.76 23.60
N GLU A 115 -12.77 6.97 24.11
CA GLU A 115 -13.17 8.26 23.51
C GLU A 115 -12.74 8.42 22.03
N ASP A 116 -11.68 7.72 21.61
CA ASP A 116 -11.15 7.81 20.25
C ASP A 116 -11.61 6.67 19.32
N SER A 117 -12.36 5.68 19.82
CA SER A 117 -12.76 4.50 19.02
C SER A 117 -13.74 4.85 17.88
N GLU A 118 -14.54 5.88 18.04
CA GLU A 118 -15.53 6.34 17.04
C GLU A 118 -14.88 6.87 15.75
N ASN A 119 -13.64 7.32 15.83
CA ASN A 119 -12.91 7.89 14.69
C ASN A 119 -12.04 6.88 13.95
N LEU A 120 -11.97 5.62 14.43
CA LEU A 120 -11.11 4.59 13.84
C LEU A 120 -11.87 3.78 12.78
N ALA A 121 -11.38 3.83 11.54
CA ALA A 121 -11.86 2.98 10.45
C ALA A 121 -10.86 1.84 10.19
N VAL A 122 -11.34 0.61 10.21
CA VAL A 122 -10.53 -0.57 9.89
C VAL A 122 -10.80 -1.00 8.46
N THR A 123 -9.76 -0.97 7.64
CA THR A 123 -9.83 -1.36 6.22
C THR A 123 -8.87 -2.52 5.97
N SER A 124 -9.34 -3.58 5.32
CA SER A 124 -8.46 -4.68 4.92
C SER A 124 -7.66 -4.32 3.67
N VAL A 125 -6.52 -5.01 3.46
CA VAL A 125 -5.71 -4.85 2.25
C VAL A 125 -6.51 -5.16 0.98
N ARG A 126 -7.43 -6.12 1.02
CA ARG A 126 -8.29 -6.44 -0.13
C ARG A 126 -9.29 -5.35 -0.44
N GLU A 127 -9.81 -4.71 0.57
CA GLU A 127 -10.75 -3.59 0.45
C GLU A 127 -10.03 -2.33 -0.08
N ARG A 128 -8.83 -2.08 0.44
CA ARG A 128 -8.01 -0.94 0.01
C ARG A 128 -7.52 -1.07 -1.44
N TYR A 129 -7.20 -2.29 -1.88
CA TYR A 129 -6.71 -2.60 -3.22
C TYR A 129 -7.67 -3.49 -4.00
N ALA A 130 -8.97 -3.23 -3.88
CA ALA A 130 -10.02 -4.03 -4.51
C ALA A 130 -9.78 -4.25 -6.02
N ASN A 131 -9.35 -3.22 -6.73
CA ASN A 131 -9.06 -3.27 -8.16
C ASN A 131 -8.04 -4.35 -8.52
N ILE A 132 -6.98 -4.50 -7.72
CA ILE A 132 -5.93 -5.50 -7.95
C ILE A 132 -6.49 -6.90 -7.71
N PHE A 133 -7.23 -7.09 -6.63
CA PHE A 133 -7.81 -8.39 -6.29
C PHE A 133 -8.92 -8.82 -7.24
N ASP A 134 -9.73 -7.90 -7.73
CA ASP A 134 -10.77 -8.17 -8.73
C ASP A 134 -10.14 -8.54 -10.09
N TRP A 135 -9.06 -7.87 -10.47
CA TRP A 135 -8.31 -8.23 -11.67
C TRP A 135 -7.68 -9.62 -11.58
N LEU A 136 -7.05 -9.97 -10.44
CA LEU A 136 -6.51 -11.30 -10.17
C LEU A 136 -7.61 -12.38 -10.27
N LYS A 137 -8.76 -12.12 -9.66
CA LYS A 137 -9.89 -13.04 -9.70
C LYS A 137 -10.43 -13.24 -11.14
N ALA A 138 -10.49 -12.16 -11.92
CA ALA A 138 -10.88 -12.24 -13.32
C ALA A 138 -9.91 -13.10 -14.15
N HIS A 139 -8.61 -13.04 -13.84
CA HIS A 139 -7.59 -13.89 -14.46
C HIS A 139 -7.79 -15.38 -14.15
N ASP A 140 -8.10 -15.73 -12.90
CA ASP A 140 -8.36 -17.11 -12.47
C ASP A 140 -9.59 -17.69 -13.17
N VAL A 141 -10.65 -16.90 -13.29
CA VAL A 141 -11.87 -17.30 -14.03
C VAL A 141 -11.57 -17.52 -15.51
N ASN A 142 -10.79 -16.65 -16.12
CA ASN A 142 -10.42 -16.75 -17.53
C ASN A 142 -9.59 -18.02 -17.80
N ALA A 143 -8.64 -18.33 -16.93
CA ALA A 143 -7.86 -19.57 -17.01
C ALA A 143 -8.75 -20.82 -16.89
N ALA A 144 -9.70 -20.83 -15.98
CA ALA A 144 -10.64 -21.94 -15.80
C ALA A 144 -11.50 -22.14 -17.07
N VAL A 145 -12.00 -21.07 -17.67
CA VAL A 145 -12.79 -21.13 -18.94
C VAL A 145 -11.95 -21.73 -20.07
N VAL A 146 -10.70 -21.28 -20.23
CA VAL A 146 -9.79 -21.84 -21.27
C VAL A 146 -9.57 -23.34 -21.06
N ILE A 147 -9.33 -23.77 -19.82
CA ILE A 147 -9.14 -25.20 -19.51
C ILE A 147 -10.39 -26.01 -19.86
N VAL A 148 -11.60 -25.52 -19.53
CA VAL A 148 -12.84 -26.21 -19.88
C VAL A 148 -13.01 -26.35 -21.39
N ILE A 149 -12.75 -25.27 -22.14
CA ILE A 149 -12.83 -25.31 -23.61
C ILE A 149 -11.83 -26.31 -24.19
N MET A 150 -10.57 -26.33 -23.68
CA MET A 150 -9.56 -27.30 -24.11
C MET A 150 -10.00 -28.74 -23.86
N LEU A 151 -10.60 -29.04 -22.71
CA LEU A 151 -11.12 -30.38 -22.38
C LEU A 151 -12.26 -30.79 -23.31
N VAL A 152 -13.16 -29.87 -23.65
CA VAL A 152 -14.27 -30.12 -24.58
C VAL A 152 -13.72 -30.46 -25.99
N VAL A 153 -12.78 -29.67 -26.47
CA VAL A 153 -12.15 -29.91 -27.79
C VAL A 153 -11.39 -31.24 -27.79
N ALA A 154 -10.65 -31.56 -26.75
CA ALA A 154 -9.94 -32.84 -26.62
C ALA A 154 -10.91 -34.03 -26.63
N PHE A 155 -12.06 -33.92 -25.94
CA PHE A 155 -13.10 -34.93 -25.93
C PHE A 155 -13.66 -35.17 -27.34
N PHE A 156 -14.02 -34.12 -28.08
CA PHE A 156 -14.49 -34.24 -29.45
C PHE A 156 -13.47 -34.87 -30.41
N ASN A 157 -12.19 -34.46 -30.27
CA ASN A 157 -11.12 -35.04 -31.09
C ASN A 157 -10.94 -36.54 -30.80
N MET A 158 -10.98 -36.95 -29.52
CA MET A 158 -10.87 -38.35 -29.14
C MET A 158 -12.07 -39.16 -29.66
N THR A 159 -13.30 -38.61 -29.53
CA THR A 159 -14.52 -39.25 -30.01
C THR A 159 -14.49 -39.42 -31.51
N SER A 160 -14.06 -38.40 -32.26
CA SER A 160 -13.93 -38.45 -33.74
C SER A 160 -12.89 -39.49 -34.17
N ALA A 161 -11.75 -39.58 -33.49
CA ALA A 161 -10.74 -40.59 -33.76
C ALA A 161 -11.25 -42.01 -33.54
N LEU A 162 -12.03 -42.25 -32.48
CA LEU A 162 -12.65 -43.55 -32.21
C LEU A 162 -13.69 -43.93 -33.26
N LEU A 163 -14.49 -42.98 -33.74
CA LEU A 163 -15.49 -43.21 -34.78
C LEU A 163 -14.89 -43.54 -36.15
N ILE A 164 -13.67 -43.08 -36.45
CA ILE A 164 -12.96 -43.40 -37.69
C ILE A 164 -12.36 -44.81 -37.62
N LEU A 165 -12.07 -45.33 -36.42
CA LEU A 165 -11.40 -46.57 -36.17
C LEU A 165 -12.37 -47.79 -36.12
N VAL A 166 -13.68 -47.53 -35.98
CA VAL A 166 -14.78 -48.51 -36.03
C VAL A 166 -15.38 -48.56 -37.42
#